data_cbf6af2fe25ac9fba2562bd6cfa6417c
#
_entry.id   cbf6af2fe25ac9fba2562bd6cfa6417c
#
_cell.length_a   1.000
_cell.length_b   1.000
_cell.length_c   1.000
_cell.angle_alpha   90.00
_cell.angle_beta   90.00
_cell.angle_gamma   90.00
#
_symmetry.space_group_name_H-M   'P 1'
#
loop_
_entity.id
_entity.type
_entity.pdbx_description
1 polymer ?
#
loop_
_entity_poly.entity_id
_entity_poly.type
_entity_poly.pdbx_seq_one_letter_code
_entity_poly.pdbx_strand_id
1 'polypeptide(L)'
;MSDYKRNIEIWLDGWKKKEKRKPLVLRGARQVGKTTVVRKFGNNYKQYIELNLEKKQDARLFHEISNVHELTEAIFLIHKKRISEEDTLLFIDEIQAVPEAINQLRYFYEELPWLHVIAAGSLLETLLHDDLRIPVGRVEYAVLRPVCFEEYLSAMGESGALDFYKRLPVPEYAESTLLDHFHKFTLLGGMPEIIEEYAQHRDMQVLGSIYRSLQESYKNDVDKYASNST
;
A
#
# COMPACT_ATOMS: atom_id res chain seq x y z
N MET A 1 14.19 -8.13 -6.37
CA MET A 1 12.77 -8.17 -5.98
C MET A 1 12.08 -9.19 -6.86
N SER A 2 11.49 -10.23 -6.27
CA SER A 2 10.66 -11.17 -7.03
C SER A 2 9.42 -10.42 -7.52
N ASP A 3 9.19 -10.44 -8.84
CA ASP A 3 8.10 -9.69 -9.47
C ASP A 3 6.79 -10.48 -9.44
N TYR A 4 6.38 -10.95 -8.24
CA TYR A 4 5.07 -11.57 -8.12
C TYR A 4 3.96 -10.51 -8.05
N LYS A 5 2.84 -10.84 -8.66
CA LYS A 5 1.69 -9.95 -8.74
C LYS A 5 0.87 -10.02 -7.46
N ARG A 6 0.57 -8.86 -6.87
CA ARG A 6 -0.36 -8.75 -5.74
C ARG A 6 -1.79 -8.59 -6.26
N ASN A 7 -2.74 -9.24 -5.59
CA ASN A 7 -4.15 -9.19 -5.99
C ASN A 7 -4.71 -7.76 -6.02
N ILE A 8 -4.20 -6.87 -5.18
CA ILE A 8 -4.60 -5.46 -5.15
C ILE A 8 -4.24 -4.72 -6.45
N GLU A 9 -3.25 -5.17 -7.22
CA GLU A 9 -2.87 -4.54 -8.48
C GLU A 9 -4.01 -4.59 -9.50
N ILE A 10 -4.77 -5.70 -9.53
CA ILE A 10 -5.96 -5.83 -10.39
C ILE A 10 -7.04 -4.82 -9.98
N TRP A 11 -7.22 -4.64 -8.69
CA TRP A 11 -8.17 -3.67 -8.16
C TRP A 11 -7.75 -2.23 -8.48
N LEU A 12 -6.46 -1.90 -8.36
CA LEU A 12 -5.90 -0.59 -8.70
C LEU A 12 -6.07 -0.27 -10.19
N ASP A 13 -5.87 -1.25 -11.08
CA ASP A 13 -6.13 -1.10 -12.51
C ASP A 13 -7.60 -0.78 -12.80
N GLY A 14 -8.53 -1.40 -12.07
CA GLY A 14 -9.95 -1.09 -12.14
C GLY A 14 -10.26 0.32 -11.61
N TRP A 15 -9.63 0.72 -10.50
CA TRP A 15 -9.78 2.05 -9.91
C TRP A 15 -9.25 3.14 -10.86
N LYS A 16 -8.09 2.94 -11.52
CA LYS A 16 -7.55 3.89 -12.50
C LYS A 16 -8.54 4.21 -13.63
N LYS A 17 -9.33 3.24 -14.06
CA LYS A 17 -10.27 3.35 -15.21
C LYS A 17 -11.62 3.99 -14.87
N LYS A 18 -11.91 4.28 -13.60
CA LYS A 18 -13.18 4.89 -13.18
C LYS A 18 -13.29 6.33 -13.67
N GLU A 19 -14.39 6.70 -14.33
CA GLU A 19 -14.66 8.09 -14.74
C GLU A 19 -14.80 9.04 -13.55
N LYS A 20 -15.56 8.62 -12.52
CA LYS A 20 -15.76 9.39 -11.26
C LYS A 20 -14.93 8.79 -10.15
N ARG A 21 -13.63 8.78 -10.35
CA ARG A 21 -12.67 8.24 -9.41
C ARG A 21 -12.50 9.17 -8.22
N LYS A 22 -12.55 8.61 -7.02
CA LYS A 22 -12.21 9.33 -5.78
C LYS A 22 -10.77 9.07 -5.39
N PRO A 23 -10.12 9.98 -4.65
CA PRO A 23 -8.87 9.68 -3.99
C PRO A 23 -8.96 8.36 -3.24
N LEU A 24 -7.93 7.54 -3.38
CA LEU A 24 -7.85 6.24 -2.74
C LEU A 24 -7.10 6.35 -1.42
N VAL A 25 -7.68 5.86 -0.35
CA VAL A 25 -7.01 5.66 0.94
C VAL A 25 -6.63 4.18 1.05
N LEU A 26 -5.34 3.89 0.86
CA LEU A 26 -4.79 2.54 0.95
C LEU A 26 -4.38 2.24 2.39
N ARG A 27 -5.14 1.39 3.05
CA ARG A 27 -4.90 0.92 4.41
C ARG A 27 -4.12 -0.39 4.43
N GLY A 28 -3.58 -0.72 5.56
CA GLY A 28 -2.91 -2.01 5.79
C GLY A 28 -1.82 -1.90 6.83
N ALA A 29 -1.49 -2.99 7.48
CA ALA A 29 -0.46 -3.06 8.50
C ALA A 29 0.89 -2.49 8.01
N ARG A 30 1.77 -2.18 8.94
CA ARG A 30 3.15 -1.79 8.62
C ARG A 30 3.85 -2.93 7.87
N GLN A 31 4.71 -2.59 6.92
CA GLN A 31 5.55 -3.53 6.14
C GLN A 31 4.79 -4.54 5.25
N VAL A 32 3.48 -4.36 5.01
CA VAL A 32 2.73 -5.19 4.05
C VAL A 32 2.96 -4.82 2.59
N GLY A 33 3.83 -3.82 2.32
CA GLY A 33 4.23 -3.44 0.97
C GLY A 33 3.39 -2.34 0.32
N LYS A 34 2.70 -1.47 1.08
CA LYS A 34 1.87 -0.37 0.53
C LYS A 34 2.65 0.51 -0.44
N THR A 35 3.75 1.08 0.01
CA THR A 35 4.62 1.96 -0.78
C THR A 35 5.15 1.24 -2.03
N THR A 36 5.58 -0.02 -1.90
CA THR A 36 6.08 -0.83 -3.02
C THR A 36 5.02 -1.05 -4.09
N VAL A 37 3.80 -1.41 -3.68
CA VAL A 37 2.69 -1.64 -4.62
C VAL A 37 2.31 -0.35 -5.34
N VAL A 38 2.24 0.80 -4.64
CA VAL A 38 1.88 2.07 -5.28
C VAL A 38 2.99 2.56 -6.20
N ARG A 39 4.27 2.40 -5.85
CA ARG A 39 5.39 2.71 -6.75
C ARG A 39 5.35 1.88 -8.03
N LYS A 40 5.11 0.56 -7.90
CA LYS A 40 4.94 -0.33 -9.05
C LYS A 40 3.76 0.11 -9.91
N PHE A 41 2.63 0.42 -9.29
CA PHE A 41 1.45 0.92 -9.98
C PHE A 41 1.70 2.29 -10.65
N GLY A 42 2.53 3.16 -10.05
CA GLY A 42 2.94 4.45 -10.60
C GLY A 42 3.62 4.35 -11.96
N ASN A 43 4.27 3.22 -12.29
CA ASN A 43 4.86 2.97 -13.60
C ASN A 43 3.82 2.91 -14.75
N ASN A 44 2.54 2.76 -14.42
CA ASN A 44 1.44 2.78 -15.39
C ASN A 44 0.96 4.21 -15.73
N TYR A 45 1.61 5.25 -15.19
CA TYR A 45 1.29 6.65 -15.42
C TYR A 45 2.43 7.35 -16.18
N LYS A 46 2.09 8.39 -16.92
CA LYS A 46 3.09 9.24 -17.58
C LYS A 46 3.90 10.05 -16.58
N GLN A 47 3.27 10.44 -15.47
CA GLN A 47 3.95 11.11 -14.37
C GLN A 47 3.57 10.47 -13.04
N TYR A 48 4.57 10.27 -12.20
CA TYR A 48 4.43 9.81 -10.83
C TYR A 48 5.11 10.81 -9.90
N ILE A 49 4.39 11.22 -8.86
CA ILE A 49 4.88 12.10 -7.78
C ILE A 49 4.66 11.35 -6.47
N GLU A 50 5.69 11.26 -5.65
CA GLU A 50 5.62 10.65 -4.33
C GLU A 50 6.03 11.66 -3.26
N LEU A 51 5.15 11.86 -2.29
CA LEU A 51 5.39 12.61 -1.07
C LEU A 51 5.40 11.64 0.11
N ASN A 52 6.33 11.83 1.05
CA ASN A 52 6.34 11.11 2.31
C ASN A 52 6.20 12.12 3.45
N LEU A 53 5.04 12.11 4.12
CA LEU A 53 4.71 13.15 5.12
C LEU A 53 5.46 13.00 6.46
N GLU A 54 6.24 11.95 6.67
CA GLU A 54 7.23 11.92 7.75
C GLU A 54 8.45 12.80 7.44
N LYS A 55 8.66 13.18 6.16
CA LYS A 55 9.72 14.11 5.77
C LYS A 55 9.23 15.54 5.95
N LYS A 56 9.96 16.34 6.73
CA LYS A 56 9.62 17.75 7.02
C LYS A 56 9.39 18.58 5.76
N GLN A 57 10.13 18.33 4.68
CA GLN A 57 10.00 19.07 3.43
C GLN A 57 8.64 18.84 2.78
N ASP A 58 8.15 17.60 2.74
CA ASP A 58 6.87 17.24 2.13
C ASP A 58 5.71 17.67 3.03
N ALA A 59 5.84 17.47 4.36
CA ALA A 59 4.84 17.87 5.36
C ALA A 59 4.59 19.40 5.35
N ARG A 60 5.65 20.19 5.19
CA ARG A 60 5.60 21.65 5.18
C ARG A 60 4.64 22.21 4.12
N LEU A 61 4.55 21.56 2.95
CA LEU A 61 3.64 21.99 1.89
C LEU A 61 2.18 22.03 2.36
N PHE A 62 1.76 21.02 3.10
CA PHE A 62 0.38 20.91 3.60
C PHE A 62 0.12 21.82 4.80
N HIS A 63 1.13 22.20 5.58
CA HIS A 63 1.00 23.15 6.67
C HIS A 63 0.92 24.61 6.19
N GLU A 64 1.66 24.95 5.13
CA GLU A 64 1.77 26.32 4.65
C GLU A 64 0.75 26.69 3.57
N ILE A 65 0.27 25.72 2.79
CA ILE A 65 -0.60 25.95 1.63
C ILE A 65 -1.95 25.25 1.86
N SER A 66 -2.98 26.04 2.11
CA SER A 66 -4.34 25.55 2.33
C SER A 66 -5.17 25.39 1.04
N ASN A 67 -4.87 26.19 0.00
CA ASN A 67 -5.55 26.10 -1.28
C ASN A 67 -5.04 24.93 -2.09
N VAL A 68 -5.94 24.03 -2.55
CA VAL A 68 -5.57 22.80 -3.23
C VAL A 68 -4.92 23.03 -4.60
N HIS A 69 -5.29 24.10 -5.30
CA HIS A 69 -4.68 24.47 -6.59
C HIS A 69 -3.25 24.94 -6.39
N GLU A 70 -3.02 25.89 -5.46
CA GLU A 70 -1.68 26.37 -5.12
C GLU A 70 -0.79 25.25 -4.58
N LEU A 71 -1.35 24.37 -3.72
CA LEU A 71 -0.65 23.19 -3.22
C LEU A 71 -0.22 22.28 -4.36
N THR A 72 -1.10 22.02 -5.31
CA THR A 72 -0.80 21.17 -6.47
C THR A 72 0.28 21.80 -7.34
N GLU A 73 0.19 23.11 -7.63
CA GLU A 73 1.22 23.82 -8.38
C GLU A 73 2.59 23.76 -7.70
N ALA A 74 2.64 23.94 -6.38
CA ALA A 74 3.87 23.84 -5.60
C ALA A 74 4.46 22.42 -5.65
N ILE A 75 3.63 21.39 -5.49
CA ILE A 75 4.04 19.99 -5.59
C ILE A 75 4.65 19.71 -6.97
N PHE A 76 3.95 20.08 -8.05
CA PHE A 76 4.42 19.84 -9.42
C PHE A 76 5.72 20.58 -9.73
N LEU A 77 5.84 21.83 -9.26
CA LEU A 77 7.05 22.66 -9.43
C LEU A 77 8.26 22.01 -8.75
N ILE A 78 8.12 21.63 -7.48
CA ILE A 78 9.20 21.03 -6.68
C ILE A 78 9.67 19.70 -7.29
N HIS A 79 8.72 18.90 -7.79
CA HIS A 79 9.01 17.60 -8.42
C HIS A 79 9.37 17.72 -9.90
N LYS A 80 9.46 18.93 -10.46
CA LYS A 80 9.78 19.21 -11.86
C LYS A 80 8.85 18.47 -12.84
N LYS A 81 7.55 18.43 -12.51
CA LYS A 81 6.49 17.79 -13.30
C LYS A 81 5.63 18.83 -14.00
N ARG A 82 4.92 18.41 -15.07
CA ARG A 82 4.05 19.28 -15.84
C ARG A 82 2.61 19.14 -15.36
N ILE A 83 2.00 20.24 -14.92
CA ILE A 83 0.62 20.25 -14.44
C ILE A 83 -0.41 19.97 -15.56
N SER A 84 -0.03 20.21 -16.81
CA SER A 84 -0.87 19.91 -17.99
C SER A 84 -0.92 18.42 -18.37
N GLU A 85 -0.15 17.57 -17.70
CA GLU A 85 -0.19 16.11 -17.94
C GLU A 85 -1.20 15.44 -17.00
N GLU A 86 -2.39 15.18 -17.52
CA GLU A 86 -3.50 14.60 -16.76
C GLU A 86 -3.30 13.14 -16.34
N ASP A 87 -2.44 12.37 -17.04
CA ASP A 87 -2.10 11.00 -16.65
C ASP A 87 -1.00 11.01 -15.56
N THR A 88 -1.31 11.66 -14.45
CA THR A 88 -0.43 11.83 -13.30
C THR A 88 -0.99 11.13 -12.06
N LEU A 89 -0.15 10.37 -11.37
CA LEU A 89 -0.43 9.82 -10.04
C LEU A 89 0.34 10.60 -8.99
N LEU A 90 -0.40 11.19 -8.05
CA LEU A 90 0.12 11.74 -6.80
C LEU A 90 -0.05 10.69 -5.70
N PHE A 91 1.05 10.25 -5.13
CA PHE A 91 1.10 9.36 -3.98
C PHE A 91 1.51 10.11 -2.72
N ILE A 92 0.68 10.05 -1.70
CA ILE A 92 0.90 10.68 -0.39
C ILE A 92 1.09 9.55 0.62
N ASP A 93 2.34 9.24 0.94
CA ASP A 93 2.69 8.20 1.90
C ASP A 93 2.74 8.75 3.32
N GLU A 94 2.42 7.90 4.31
CA GLU A 94 2.35 8.20 5.75
C GLU A 94 1.44 9.43 6.04
N ILE A 95 0.26 9.47 5.37
CA ILE A 95 -0.67 10.62 5.42
C ILE A 95 -1.11 10.97 6.84
N GLN A 96 -1.09 10.01 7.77
CA GLN A 96 -1.44 10.24 9.17
C GLN A 96 -0.48 11.17 9.90
N ALA A 97 0.73 11.40 9.36
CA ALA A 97 1.69 12.33 9.95
C ALA A 97 1.24 13.80 9.87
N VAL A 98 0.32 14.12 8.93
CA VAL A 98 -0.16 15.49 8.67
C VAL A 98 -1.67 15.49 8.53
N PRO A 99 -2.44 15.84 9.60
CA PRO A 99 -3.91 15.89 9.56
C PRO A 99 -4.49 16.74 8.45
N GLU A 100 -3.84 17.87 8.13
CA GLU A 100 -4.25 18.78 7.06
C GLU A 100 -4.29 18.09 5.69
N ALA A 101 -3.35 17.16 5.43
CA ALA A 101 -3.31 16.41 4.18
C ALA A 101 -4.54 15.51 4.01
N ILE A 102 -5.07 14.96 5.11
CA ILE A 102 -6.31 14.16 5.07
C ILE A 102 -7.49 15.02 4.65
N ASN A 103 -7.58 16.25 5.15
CA ASN A 103 -8.63 17.20 4.77
C ASN A 103 -8.54 17.59 3.29
N GLN A 104 -7.32 17.69 2.75
CA GLN A 104 -7.10 18.01 1.33
C GLN A 104 -7.63 16.93 0.37
N LEU A 105 -7.79 15.68 0.80
CA LEU A 105 -8.36 14.61 -0.04
C LEU A 105 -9.75 14.96 -0.59
N ARG A 106 -10.55 15.71 0.19
CA ARG A 106 -11.85 16.19 -0.26
C ARG A 106 -11.70 17.14 -1.44
N TYR A 107 -10.79 18.10 -1.33
CA TYR A 107 -10.59 19.14 -2.35
C TYR A 107 -9.95 18.57 -3.61
N PHE A 108 -9.04 17.62 -3.51
CA PHE A 108 -8.55 16.87 -4.66
C PHE A 108 -9.69 16.20 -5.43
N TYR A 109 -10.69 15.64 -4.75
CA TYR A 109 -11.85 15.03 -5.40
C TYR A 109 -12.78 16.07 -6.05
N GLU A 110 -13.09 17.16 -5.33
CA GLU A 110 -14.11 18.13 -5.73
C GLU A 110 -13.59 19.12 -6.80
N GLU A 111 -12.32 19.49 -6.75
CA GLU A 111 -11.75 20.58 -7.55
C GLU A 111 -10.74 20.08 -8.60
N LEU A 112 -10.07 18.94 -8.37
CA LEU A 112 -9.03 18.41 -9.25
C LEU A 112 -9.31 16.94 -9.65
N PRO A 113 -10.48 16.62 -10.23
CA PRO A 113 -10.89 15.24 -10.53
C PRO A 113 -9.98 14.54 -11.57
N TRP A 114 -9.20 15.29 -12.33
CA TRP A 114 -8.22 14.77 -13.27
C TRP A 114 -7.02 14.15 -12.58
N LEU A 115 -6.62 14.67 -11.41
CA LEU A 115 -5.45 14.19 -10.66
C LEU A 115 -5.77 12.89 -9.93
N HIS A 116 -5.00 11.85 -10.22
CA HIS A 116 -5.13 10.58 -9.52
C HIS A 116 -4.39 10.66 -8.19
N VAL A 117 -5.08 10.48 -7.08
CA VAL A 117 -4.49 10.58 -5.74
C VAL A 117 -4.63 9.25 -5.00
N ILE A 118 -3.50 8.71 -4.53
CA ILE A 118 -3.46 7.60 -3.57
C ILE A 118 -2.80 8.13 -2.30
N ALA A 119 -3.48 7.96 -1.18
CA ALA A 119 -2.92 8.21 0.14
C ALA A 119 -2.73 6.89 0.88
N ALA A 120 -1.61 6.70 1.55
CA ALA A 120 -1.35 5.50 2.35
C ALA A 120 -0.93 5.85 3.78
N GLY A 121 -1.29 4.97 4.70
CA GLY A 121 -0.86 5.05 6.10
C GLY A 121 -1.05 3.74 6.82
N SER A 122 -0.16 3.45 7.77
CA SER A 122 -0.15 2.17 8.49
C SER A 122 -1.13 2.13 9.68
N LEU A 123 -1.52 3.28 10.21
CA LEU A 123 -2.26 3.43 11.46
C LEU A 123 -3.52 4.29 11.31
N LEU A 124 -4.02 4.43 10.09
CA LEU A 124 -5.23 5.22 9.82
C LEU A 124 -6.44 4.73 10.63
N GLU A 125 -6.48 3.45 11.03
CA GLU A 125 -7.59 2.89 11.81
C GLU A 125 -7.57 3.33 13.28
N THR A 126 -6.39 3.47 13.88
CA THR A 126 -6.25 3.93 15.29
C THR A 126 -6.50 5.42 15.44
N LEU A 127 -6.12 6.22 14.44
CA LEU A 127 -6.30 7.67 14.46
C LEU A 127 -7.73 8.11 14.11
N LEU A 128 -8.56 7.24 13.54
CA LEU A 128 -9.96 7.52 13.25
C LEU A 128 -10.82 7.64 14.53
N HIS A 129 -10.31 7.27 15.69
CA HIS A 129 -10.99 7.44 16.99
C HIS A 129 -10.76 8.82 17.61
N ASP A 130 -9.69 9.56 17.24
CA ASP A 130 -9.29 10.81 17.84
C ASP A 130 -9.34 11.98 16.83
N ASP A 131 -10.50 12.55 16.53
CA ASP A 131 -10.71 13.80 15.76
C ASP A 131 -10.32 13.85 14.27
N LEU A 132 -9.68 12.82 13.69
CA LEU A 132 -9.35 12.77 12.26
C LEU A 132 -10.56 12.29 11.44
N ARG A 133 -11.36 13.23 10.95
CA ARG A 133 -12.50 12.93 10.06
C ARG A 133 -12.03 12.78 8.62
N ILE A 134 -11.81 11.55 8.17
CA ILE A 134 -11.67 11.32 6.72
C ILE A 134 -12.98 11.73 6.04
N PRO A 135 -12.93 12.49 4.93
CA PRO A 135 -14.13 13.02 4.28
C PRO A 135 -15.00 11.88 3.71
N VAL A 136 -16.08 11.58 4.44
CA VAL A 136 -17.03 10.51 4.09
C VAL A 136 -17.65 10.78 2.73
N GLY A 137 -17.66 9.75 1.87
CA GLY A 137 -18.22 9.85 0.52
C GLY A 137 -17.32 10.55 -0.51
N ARG A 138 -16.16 11.09 -0.12
CA ARG A 138 -15.20 11.81 -0.99
C ARG A 138 -13.95 10.99 -1.28
N VAL A 139 -13.76 9.87 -0.60
CA VAL A 139 -12.64 8.93 -0.79
C VAL A 139 -13.15 7.53 -1.02
N GLU A 140 -12.32 6.69 -1.64
CA GLU A 140 -12.46 5.23 -1.69
C GLU A 140 -11.44 4.59 -0.76
N TYR A 141 -11.74 3.38 -0.30
CA TYR A 141 -10.84 2.62 0.56
C TYR A 141 -10.44 1.32 -0.08
N ALA A 142 -9.17 0.98 0.04
CA ALA A 142 -8.68 -0.36 -0.20
C ALA A 142 -7.79 -0.82 0.97
N VAL A 143 -7.76 -2.12 1.20
CA VAL A 143 -6.93 -2.71 2.27
C VAL A 143 -5.91 -3.64 1.63
N LEU A 144 -4.63 -3.29 1.80
CA LEU A 144 -3.55 -4.20 1.46
C LEU A 144 -3.28 -5.11 2.67
N ARG A 145 -3.56 -6.38 2.49
CA ARG A 145 -3.32 -7.42 3.48
C ARG A 145 -1.93 -8.03 3.28
N PRO A 146 -1.40 -8.79 4.25
CA PRO A 146 -0.25 -9.65 4.00
C PRO A 146 -0.45 -10.54 2.77
N VAL A 147 0.61 -11.08 2.23
CA VAL A 147 0.59 -12.03 1.10
C VAL A 147 -0.34 -13.20 1.44
N CYS A 148 -1.29 -13.49 0.56
CA CYS A 148 -2.17 -14.65 0.70
C CYS A 148 -1.54 -15.89 0.05
N PHE A 149 -2.15 -17.07 0.26
CA PHE A 149 -1.61 -18.31 -0.25
C PHE A 149 -1.49 -18.35 -1.79
N GLU A 150 -2.44 -17.77 -2.50
CA GLU A 150 -2.39 -17.63 -3.96
C GLU A 150 -1.19 -16.79 -4.42
N GLU A 151 -0.98 -15.65 -3.77
CA GLU A 151 0.17 -14.77 -4.03
C GLU A 151 1.50 -15.44 -3.65
N TYR A 152 1.51 -16.24 -2.57
CA TYR A 152 2.65 -17.06 -2.18
C TYR A 152 3.02 -18.08 -3.25
N LEU A 153 2.06 -18.84 -3.78
CA LEU A 153 2.31 -19.79 -4.87
C LEU A 153 2.91 -19.09 -6.08
N SER A 154 2.38 -17.93 -6.42
CA SER A 154 2.91 -17.08 -7.50
C SER A 154 4.35 -16.63 -7.21
N ALA A 155 4.64 -16.16 -6.00
CA ALA A 155 5.97 -15.72 -5.58
C ALA A 155 6.99 -16.86 -5.60
N MET A 156 6.55 -18.09 -5.30
CA MET A 156 7.37 -19.29 -5.37
C MET A 156 7.59 -19.80 -6.80
N GLY A 157 6.91 -19.25 -7.81
CA GLY A 157 6.99 -19.75 -9.18
C GLY A 157 6.19 -21.02 -9.42
N GLU A 158 5.29 -21.39 -8.50
CA GLU A 158 4.52 -22.63 -8.50
C GLU A 158 3.23 -22.50 -9.33
N SER A 159 3.39 -22.16 -10.62
CA SER A 159 2.25 -21.92 -11.52
C SER A 159 1.32 -23.13 -11.65
N GLY A 160 1.88 -24.36 -11.70
CA GLY A 160 1.09 -25.57 -11.73
C GLY A 160 0.23 -25.78 -10.49
N ALA A 161 0.82 -25.58 -9.29
CA ALA A 161 0.08 -25.67 -8.03
C ALA A 161 -0.99 -24.57 -7.94
N LEU A 162 -0.68 -23.37 -8.41
CA LEU A 162 -1.63 -22.24 -8.49
C LEU A 162 -2.84 -22.57 -9.39
N ASP A 163 -2.61 -23.19 -10.55
CA ASP A 163 -3.67 -23.59 -11.45
C ASP A 163 -4.60 -24.64 -10.82
N PHE A 164 -4.05 -25.62 -10.08
CA PHE A 164 -4.85 -26.58 -9.36
C PHE A 164 -5.57 -25.99 -8.15
N TYR A 165 -4.94 -25.07 -7.42
CA TYR A 165 -5.58 -24.34 -6.32
C TYR A 165 -6.85 -23.59 -6.76
N LYS A 166 -6.88 -23.08 -7.99
CA LYS A 166 -8.04 -22.37 -8.55
C LYS A 166 -9.17 -23.28 -9.02
N ARG A 167 -8.95 -24.59 -9.10
CA ARG A 167 -9.99 -25.55 -9.50
C ARG A 167 -10.82 -25.95 -8.29
N LEU A 168 -12.14 -25.90 -8.41
CA LEU A 168 -13.06 -26.32 -7.34
C LEU A 168 -14.01 -27.39 -7.89
N PRO A 169 -14.05 -28.59 -7.31
CA PRO A 169 -13.18 -29.08 -6.22
C PRO A 169 -11.74 -29.29 -6.67
N VAL A 170 -10.79 -29.18 -5.72
CA VAL A 170 -9.38 -29.52 -5.96
C VAL A 170 -9.28 -31.01 -6.29
N PRO A 171 -8.58 -31.40 -7.38
CA PRO A 171 -8.38 -32.81 -7.69
C PRO A 171 -7.56 -33.52 -6.61
N GLU A 172 -7.95 -34.74 -6.23
CA GLU A 172 -7.33 -35.54 -5.17
C GLU A 172 -5.81 -35.73 -5.37
N TYR A 173 -5.36 -35.91 -6.61
CA TYR A 173 -3.94 -36.07 -6.93
C TYR A 173 -3.11 -34.77 -6.72
N ALA A 174 -3.75 -33.60 -6.58
CA ALA A 174 -3.08 -32.33 -6.34
C ALA A 174 -3.08 -31.94 -4.85
N GLU A 175 -3.88 -32.60 -4.02
CA GLU A 175 -4.07 -32.23 -2.61
C GLU A 175 -2.79 -32.27 -1.80
N SER A 176 -2.01 -33.35 -1.90
CA SER A 176 -0.76 -33.49 -1.13
C SER A 176 0.24 -32.38 -1.46
N THR A 177 0.40 -32.04 -2.74
CA THR A 177 1.31 -30.97 -3.16
C THR A 177 0.84 -29.62 -2.63
N LEU A 178 -0.47 -29.32 -2.73
CA LEU A 178 -1.02 -28.07 -2.22
C LEU A 178 -0.92 -27.98 -0.69
N LEU A 179 -1.13 -29.08 0.03
CA LEU A 179 -0.96 -29.12 1.49
C LEU A 179 0.50 -28.89 1.90
N ASP A 180 1.47 -29.44 1.19
CA ASP A 180 2.89 -29.19 1.46
C ASP A 180 3.26 -27.71 1.29
N HIS A 181 2.77 -27.08 0.23
CA HIS A 181 2.93 -25.63 0.05
C HIS A 181 2.21 -24.83 1.12
N PHE A 182 1.01 -25.24 1.50
CA PHE A 182 0.23 -24.55 2.53
C PHE A 182 0.91 -24.65 3.91
N HIS A 183 1.45 -25.80 4.27
CA HIS A 183 2.22 -25.95 5.50
C HIS A 183 3.45 -25.04 5.51
N LYS A 184 4.20 -24.96 4.42
CA LYS A 184 5.32 -24.01 4.30
C LYS A 184 4.86 -22.57 4.44
N PHE A 185 3.78 -22.19 3.77
CA PHE A 185 3.20 -20.85 3.87
C PHE A 185 2.77 -20.51 5.30
N THR A 186 2.15 -21.44 6.04
CA THR A 186 1.75 -21.21 7.43
C THR A 186 2.93 -21.00 8.37
N LEU A 187 4.08 -21.65 8.10
CA LEU A 187 5.31 -21.44 8.85
C LEU A 187 5.97 -20.08 8.54
N LEU A 188 5.95 -19.67 7.27
CA LEU A 188 6.55 -18.41 6.82
C LEU A 188 5.68 -17.20 7.18
N GLY A 189 4.37 -17.37 7.21
CA GLY A 189 3.43 -16.25 7.27
C GLY A 189 3.40 -15.44 5.97
N GLY A 190 2.62 -14.34 6.00
CA GLY A 190 2.34 -13.54 4.80
C GLY A 190 3.10 -12.22 4.71
N MET A 191 4.19 -12.00 5.47
CA MET A 191 4.94 -10.75 5.35
C MET A 191 5.76 -10.74 4.05
N PRO A 192 5.60 -9.70 3.19
CA PRO A 192 6.24 -9.68 1.88
C PRO A 192 7.74 -9.90 1.91
N GLU A 193 8.45 -9.25 2.83
CA GLU A 193 9.91 -9.39 2.96
C GLU A 193 10.33 -10.85 3.27
N ILE A 194 9.56 -11.54 4.12
CA ILE A 194 9.79 -12.97 4.41
C ILE A 194 9.58 -13.83 3.18
N ILE A 195 8.49 -13.58 2.44
CA ILE A 195 8.16 -14.34 1.23
C ILE A 195 9.20 -14.10 0.13
N GLU A 196 9.66 -12.85 -0.05
CA GLU A 196 10.68 -12.49 -1.04
C GLU A 196 12.02 -13.15 -0.72
N GLU A 197 12.46 -13.07 0.52
CA GLU A 197 13.72 -13.68 0.96
C GLU A 197 13.70 -15.20 0.81
N TYR A 198 12.60 -15.82 1.26
CA TYR A 198 12.43 -17.27 1.10
C TYR A 198 12.33 -17.69 -0.37
N ALA A 199 11.69 -16.90 -1.23
CA ALA A 199 11.61 -17.20 -2.66
C ALA A 199 13.01 -17.25 -3.32
N GLN A 200 13.94 -16.40 -2.85
CA GLN A 200 15.30 -16.32 -3.39
C GLN A 200 16.21 -17.44 -2.87
N HIS A 201 16.16 -17.69 -1.58
CA HIS A 201 17.16 -18.55 -0.91
C HIS A 201 16.65 -19.97 -0.60
N ARG A 202 15.32 -20.15 -0.50
CA ARG A 202 14.67 -21.43 -0.11
C ARG A 202 15.17 -21.98 1.23
N ASP A 203 15.70 -21.09 2.08
CA ASP A 203 16.25 -21.42 3.39
C ASP A 203 15.54 -20.63 4.49
N MET A 204 14.97 -21.34 5.46
CA MET A 204 14.29 -20.71 6.60
C MET A 204 15.28 -20.13 7.64
N GLN A 205 16.54 -20.56 7.64
CA GLN A 205 17.51 -20.13 8.65
C GLN A 205 17.85 -18.63 8.47
N VAL A 206 17.84 -18.13 7.24
CA VAL A 206 18.14 -16.71 6.93
C VAL A 206 17.04 -15.76 7.40
N LEU A 207 15.84 -16.26 7.66
CA LEU A 207 14.66 -15.45 8.00
C LEU A 207 14.67 -14.95 9.46
N GLY A 208 15.48 -15.54 10.33
CA GLY A 208 15.47 -15.23 11.75
C GLY A 208 15.76 -13.76 12.10
N SER A 209 16.62 -13.09 11.30
CA SER A 209 16.93 -11.66 11.46
C SER A 209 15.74 -10.79 11.05
N ILE A 210 15.05 -11.15 9.97
CA ILE A 210 13.90 -10.43 9.44
C ILE A 210 12.73 -10.51 10.43
N TYR A 211 12.43 -11.70 10.97
CA TYR A 211 11.40 -11.85 12.00
C TYR A 211 11.68 -10.99 13.24
N ARG A 212 12.94 -10.94 13.72
CA ARG A 212 13.31 -10.09 14.84
C ARG A 212 13.09 -8.61 14.55
N SER A 213 13.53 -8.14 13.38
CA SER A 213 13.33 -6.76 12.93
C SER A 213 11.83 -6.39 12.85
N LEU A 214 11.00 -7.30 12.31
CA LEU A 214 9.55 -7.14 12.27
C LEU A 214 8.96 -7.00 13.68
N GLN A 215 9.34 -7.90 14.61
CA GLN A 215 8.85 -7.87 15.99
C GLN A 215 9.25 -6.57 16.71
N GLU A 216 10.49 -6.12 16.55
CA GLU A 216 10.96 -4.85 17.12
C GLU A 216 10.18 -3.66 16.56
N SER A 217 9.94 -3.65 15.25
CA SER A 217 9.14 -2.61 14.61
C SER A 217 7.72 -2.54 15.18
N TYR A 218 7.06 -3.67 15.37
CA TYR A 218 5.71 -3.72 15.96
C TYR A 218 5.70 -3.31 17.43
N LYS A 219 6.71 -3.70 18.22
CA LYS A 219 6.83 -3.25 19.63
C LYS A 219 6.97 -1.74 19.72
N ASN A 220 7.85 -1.15 18.90
CA ASN A 220 8.04 0.30 18.87
C ASN A 220 6.75 1.05 18.49
N ASP A 221 5.93 0.47 17.61
CA ASP A 221 4.64 1.07 17.26
C ASP A 221 3.68 1.02 18.46
N VAL A 222 3.58 -0.11 19.15
CA VAL A 222 2.73 -0.23 20.35
C VAL A 222 3.15 0.79 21.42
N ASP A 223 4.45 0.92 21.69
CA ASP A 223 4.97 1.85 22.69
C ASP A 223 4.67 3.32 22.33
N LYS A 224 4.81 3.67 21.05
CA LYS A 224 4.51 5.01 20.53
C LYS A 224 3.03 5.40 20.72
N TYR A 225 2.10 4.45 20.58
CA TYR A 225 0.66 4.72 20.67
C TYR A 225 0.10 4.50 22.06
N ALA A 226 0.65 3.59 22.86
CA ALA A 226 0.26 3.43 24.26
C ALA A 226 0.58 4.67 25.10
N SER A 227 1.69 5.36 24.81
CA SER A 227 2.08 6.59 25.51
C SER A 227 1.21 7.82 25.16
N ASN A 228 0.46 7.80 24.08
CA ASN A 228 -0.45 8.88 23.68
C ASN A 228 -1.88 8.70 24.22
N SER A 229 -2.14 7.62 24.97
CA SER A 229 -3.48 7.29 25.49
C SER A 229 -3.64 7.61 26.98
N THR A 230 -2.67 8.31 27.59
CA THR A 230 -2.71 8.86 28.96
C THR A 230 -2.74 10.37 28.90
#